data_b87b599c6046886f33ae1ab3a946c6e0
#
_entry.id   b87b599c6046886f33ae1ab3a946c6e0
#
_cell.length_a   1.000
_cell.length_b   1.000
_cell.length_c   1.000
_cell.angle_alpha   90.00
_cell.angle_beta   90.00
_cell.angle_gamma   90.00
#
_symmetry.space_group_name_H-M   'P 1'
#
loop_
_entity.id
_entity.type
_entity.pdbx_description
1 polymer ?
#
loop_
_entity_poly.entity_id
_entity_poly.type
_entity_poly.pdbx_seq_one_letter_code
_entity_poly.pdbx_strand_id
1 'polypeptide(L)'
;MEELLHYVWKHRIFPLNELTTTTGQRLEIIDTGLANRDAGPDFFNAKIKIDGVVWVGNIEIHTNSSDWFKHGHHQNPVYNNVILHIATCVDTEVHRSNGESIPQLQLDCPKHIQENFKELANTDQYPPCYRIIPSLPKLTIHSWMSALQMERFEQKNAHLIERLRYCNNHWEDAFFITLARNFGFSINADAFEEWAKHIPLRAVDKHRDSLFQVEAFFFGQAGTLSDPDGDDYYLKLKREYVYLAHKFELSPMDITRWRFLRLRPNNFPHVRIAQLASLYHRSYGLLSQLMEKETIREIRDLLRGGTSEYWSNHYTFEGCSPDGPKTLSESSLNLIIINTIVPFLYAYGIHRGKEKLCSRATGFLEELRPENNYIIRMWSQCGLKVAHAGDSQALIQLKKEYCDKRKCLYCRIGYEYLKRR
;
A
#
# COMPACT_ATOMS: atom_id res chain seq x y z
N MET A 1 25.71 -8.75 8.37
CA MET A 1 26.44 -7.88 9.34
C MET A 1 26.47 -6.45 8.86
N GLU A 2 26.74 -6.23 7.59
CA GLU A 2 26.81 -4.92 6.92
C GLU A 2 25.56 -4.05 7.12
N GLU A 3 24.33 -4.61 6.90
CA GLU A 3 23.08 -3.87 7.18
C GLU A 3 22.96 -3.35 8.62
N LEU A 4 23.50 -4.09 9.60
CA LEU A 4 23.55 -3.63 10.98
C LEU A 4 24.55 -2.49 11.15
N LEU A 5 25.66 -2.50 10.43
CA LEU A 5 26.64 -1.44 10.45
C LEU A 5 26.09 -0.16 9.80
N HIS A 6 25.36 -0.30 8.66
CA HIS A 6 24.59 0.81 8.07
C HIS A 6 23.59 1.40 9.09
N TYR A 7 22.89 0.53 9.83
CA TYR A 7 21.95 0.94 10.87
C TYR A 7 22.66 1.72 12.00
N VAL A 8 23.78 1.18 12.50
CA VAL A 8 24.61 1.80 13.55
C VAL A 8 25.13 3.17 13.10
N TRP A 9 25.64 3.27 11.87
CA TRP A 9 26.09 4.53 11.29
C TRP A 9 24.97 5.55 11.16
N LYS A 10 23.89 5.17 10.50
CA LYS A 10 22.72 6.03 10.26
C LYS A 10 22.15 6.63 11.53
N HIS A 11 22.04 5.83 12.59
CA HIS A 11 21.43 6.23 13.85
C HIS A 11 22.45 6.73 14.89
N ARG A 12 23.73 6.87 14.49
CA ARG A 12 24.83 7.32 15.36
C ARG A 12 24.93 6.55 16.66
N ILE A 13 24.79 5.21 16.60
CA ILE A 13 24.84 4.34 17.77
C ILE A 13 26.30 3.94 18.07
N PHE A 14 27.15 4.94 18.26
CA PHE A 14 28.58 4.82 18.57
C PHE A 14 29.03 6.01 19.43
N PRO A 15 30.15 5.89 20.19
CA PRO A 15 30.70 7.01 20.95
C PRO A 15 31.11 8.15 20.02
N LEU A 16 30.46 9.33 20.16
CA LEU A 16 30.70 10.47 19.25
C LEU A 16 31.98 11.25 19.57
N ASN A 17 32.50 11.15 20.80
CA ASN A 17 33.56 12.01 21.30
C ASN A 17 34.99 11.45 21.16
N GLU A 18 35.15 10.22 20.72
CA GLU A 18 36.40 9.47 20.71
C GLU A 18 36.71 8.79 19.36
N LEU A 19 36.05 9.25 18.29
CA LEU A 19 36.28 8.63 16.99
C LEU A 19 37.61 9.09 16.40
N THR A 20 38.39 8.10 15.96
CA THR A 20 39.64 8.34 15.21
C THR A 20 39.64 7.46 13.96
N THR A 21 40.26 7.95 12.90
CA THR A 21 40.62 7.11 11.74
C THR A 21 41.63 6.04 12.13
N THR A 22 41.79 5.03 11.31
CA THR A 22 42.85 4.00 11.50
C THR A 22 44.25 4.57 11.50
N THR A 23 44.47 5.78 10.95
CA THR A 23 45.71 6.51 10.97
C THR A 23 45.85 7.46 12.18
N GLY A 24 44.91 7.41 13.14
CA GLY A 24 44.95 8.18 14.37
C GLY A 24 44.44 9.64 14.27
N GLN A 25 43.88 10.04 13.15
CA GLN A 25 43.31 11.35 12.95
C GLN A 25 41.97 11.49 13.69
N ARG A 26 41.76 12.61 14.36
CA ARG A 26 40.48 12.88 15.07
C ARG A 26 39.33 13.03 14.09
N LEU A 27 38.26 12.27 14.31
CA LEU A 27 37.06 12.23 13.46
C LEU A 27 35.85 12.76 14.22
N GLU A 28 35.15 13.72 13.63
CA GLU A 28 33.88 14.24 14.13
C GLU A 28 32.82 14.08 13.04
N ILE A 29 31.67 13.48 13.39
CA ILE A 29 30.56 13.25 12.46
C ILE A 29 29.54 14.39 12.59
N ILE A 30 29.49 15.28 11.60
CA ILE A 30 28.53 16.38 11.52
C ILE A 30 27.21 15.87 10.96
N ASP A 31 27.24 15.15 9.81
CA ASP A 31 26.08 14.52 9.17
C ASP A 31 26.47 13.15 8.62
N THR A 32 25.65 12.12 8.88
CA THR A 32 25.88 10.75 8.39
C THR A 32 25.58 10.59 6.91
N GLY A 33 24.91 11.56 6.29
CA GLY A 33 24.49 11.51 4.91
C GLY A 33 23.13 10.83 4.69
N LEU A 34 22.70 10.84 3.45
CA LEU A 34 21.46 10.23 2.97
C LEU A 34 21.72 8.78 2.57
N ALA A 35 21.07 7.83 3.22
CA ALA A 35 21.21 6.43 2.88
C ALA A 35 20.75 6.15 1.44
N ASN A 36 21.62 5.53 0.66
CA ASN A 36 21.36 5.07 -0.70
C ASN A 36 20.71 3.68 -0.68
N ARG A 37 19.89 3.40 -1.66
CA ARG A 37 19.25 2.07 -1.89
C ARG A 37 19.45 1.58 -3.32
N ASP A 38 20.12 2.38 -4.13
CA ASP A 38 20.41 2.13 -5.53
C ASP A 38 21.92 1.87 -5.71
N ALA A 39 22.39 1.77 -6.95
CA ALA A 39 23.80 1.63 -7.25
C ALA A 39 24.62 2.85 -6.79
N GLY A 40 25.87 2.64 -6.34
CA GLY A 40 26.77 3.67 -5.84
C GLY A 40 27.02 3.59 -4.34
N PRO A 41 27.73 4.58 -3.75
CA PRO A 41 28.05 4.59 -2.33
C PRO A 41 26.84 4.52 -1.40
N ASP A 42 27.01 3.91 -0.23
CA ASP A 42 25.93 3.62 0.74
C ASP A 42 25.25 4.86 1.33
N PHE A 43 26.01 5.95 1.50
CA PHE A 43 25.46 7.22 1.98
C PHE A 43 26.00 8.37 1.14
N PHE A 44 25.10 9.23 0.68
CA PHE A 44 25.41 10.42 -0.09
C PHE A 44 25.48 11.67 0.79
N ASN A 45 26.34 12.63 0.40
CA ASN A 45 26.41 13.94 1.01
C ASN A 45 26.63 13.94 2.53
N ALA A 46 27.38 12.99 3.05
CA ALA A 46 27.81 13.00 4.44
C ALA A 46 28.74 14.18 4.69
N LYS A 47 28.76 14.67 5.93
CA LYS A 47 29.62 15.76 6.38
C LYS A 47 30.38 15.35 7.62
N ILE A 48 31.69 15.29 7.51
CA ILE A 48 32.60 14.88 8.58
C ILE A 48 33.70 15.91 8.74
N LYS A 49 34.39 15.85 9.88
CA LYS A 49 35.54 16.71 10.13
C LYS A 49 36.72 15.82 10.57
N ILE A 50 37.83 15.90 9.85
CA ILE A 50 39.04 15.14 10.12
C ILE A 50 40.14 16.16 10.47
N ASP A 51 40.72 16.05 11.68
CA ASP A 51 41.74 16.97 12.21
C ASP A 51 41.40 18.45 12.01
N GLY A 52 40.13 18.80 12.21
CA GLY A 52 39.67 20.18 12.08
C GLY A 52 39.24 20.59 10.66
N VAL A 53 39.54 19.83 9.63
CA VAL A 53 39.10 20.07 8.25
C VAL A 53 37.76 19.43 7.96
N VAL A 54 36.82 20.20 7.40
CA VAL A 54 35.47 19.71 7.03
C VAL A 54 35.51 19.10 5.65
N TRP A 55 35.02 17.86 5.55
CA TRP A 55 34.85 17.11 4.31
C TRP A 55 33.36 16.88 4.03
N VAL A 56 33.00 17.03 2.78
CA VAL A 56 31.64 16.72 2.28
C VAL A 56 31.73 15.70 1.13
N GLY A 57 31.08 14.59 1.23
CA GLY A 57 31.12 13.53 0.22
C GLY A 57 30.35 12.31 0.63
N ASN A 58 30.72 11.17 0.11
CA ASN A 58 29.99 9.92 0.29
C ASN A 58 30.69 9.02 1.32
N ILE A 59 29.93 8.10 1.89
CA ILE A 59 30.43 7.08 2.81
C ILE A 59 30.16 5.71 2.18
N GLU A 60 31.13 4.81 2.30
CA GLU A 60 30.99 3.40 1.96
C GLU A 60 31.25 2.55 3.19
N ILE A 61 30.49 1.47 3.35
CA ILE A 61 30.50 0.62 4.54
C ILE A 61 30.61 -0.87 4.13
N HIS A 62 31.59 -1.57 4.70
CA HIS A 62 31.78 -3.00 4.48
C HIS A 62 31.97 -3.76 5.80
N THR A 63 31.86 -5.07 5.75
CA THR A 63 32.28 -5.92 6.89
C THR A 63 33.79 -5.94 7.01
N ASN A 64 34.52 -6.16 5.90
CA ASN A 64 35.98 -6.10 5.84
C ASN A 64 36.40 -5.01 4.85
N SER A 65 37.50 -4.30 5.12
CA SER A 65 37.94 -3.28 4.19
C SER A 65 38.40 -3.86 2.83
N SER A 66 38.89 -5.10 2.79
CA SER A 66 39.21 -5.82 1.55
C SER A 66 38.02 -6.03 0.60
N ASP A 67 36.77 -5.91 1.08
CA ASP A 67 35.57 -6.02 0.25
C ASP A 67 35.46 -4.86 -0.74
N TRP A 68 36.09 -3.71 -0.46
CA TRP A 68 36.26 -2.60 -1.40
C TRP A 68 36.85 -3.06 -2.74
N PHE A 69 37.87 -3.91 -2.69
CA PHE A 69 38.53 -4.45 -3.88
C PHE A 69 37.72 -5.58 -4.53
N LYS A 70 37.06 -6.41 -3.73
CA LYS A 70 36.22 -7.50 -4.24
C LYS A 70 35.01 -6.98 -5.02
N HIS A 71 34.46 -5.83 -4.57
CA HIS A 71 33.33 -5.17 -5.25
C HIS A 71 33.80 -4.26 -6.41
N GLY A 72 35.12 -4.13 -6.64
CA GLY A 72 35.66 -3.35 -7.74
C GLY A 72 35.58 -1.83 -7.57
N HIS A 73 35.34 -1.31 -6.37
CA HIS A 73 35.19 0.12 -6.10
C HIS A 73 36.44 0.93 -6.43
N HIS A 74 37.62 0.34 -6.26
CA HIS A 74 38.92 0.96 -6.61
C HIS A 74 39.09 1.27 -8.11
N GLN A 75 38.25 0.69 -8.98
CA GLN A 75 38.26 0.91 -10.43
C GLN A 75 37.08 1.74 -10.92
N ASN A 76 36.12 2.03 -10.04
CA ASN A 76 34.89 2.73 -10.41
C ASN A 76 34.92 4.20 -10.00
N PRO A 77 34.94 5.16 -10.97
CA PRO A 77 35.01 6.59 -10.68
C PRO A 77 33.84 7.13 -9.82
N VAL A 78 32.70 6.45 -9.77
CA VAL A 78 31.54 6.81 -8.94
C VAL A 78 31.90 6.84 -7.45
N TYR A 79 32.90 6.06 -7.02
CA TYR A 79 33.38 5.99 -5.65
C TYR A 79 34.51 6.99 -5.33
N ASN A 80 34.96 7.81 -6.28
CA ASN A 80 36.02 8.80 -6.05
C ASN A 80 35.58 9.91 -5.08
N ASN A 81 34.30 10.11 -4.86
CA ASN A 81 33.76 11.06 -3.89
C ASN A 81 33.54 10.44 -2.47
N VAL A 82 34.02 9.22 -2.25
CA VAL A 82 33.97 8.60 -0.91
C VAL A 82 35.04 9.29 -0.04
N ILE A 83 34.60 9.92 1.05
CA ILE A 83 35.43 10.68 1.99
C ILE A 83 35.80 9.88 3.23
N LEU A 84 35.09 8.79 3.52
CA LEU A 84 35.35 7.89 4.63
C LEU A 84 34.87 6.48 4.24
N HIS A 85 35.74 5.51 4.44
CA HIS A 85 35.37 4.09 4.36
C HIS A 85 35.24 3.51 5.77
N ILE A 86 34.13 2.83 6.05
CA ILE A 86 33.83 2.26 7.36
C ILE A 86 33.84 0.74 7.26
N ALA A 87 34.52 0.07 8.16
CA ALA A 87 34.51 -1.39 8.23
C ALA A 87 34.52 -1.89 9.68
N THR A 88 33.95 -3.09 9.91
CA THR A 88 34.09 -3.79 11.19
C THR A 88 35.52 -4.29 11.37
N CYS A 89 36.14 -4.79 10.29
CA CYS A 89 37.52 -5.21 10.28
C CYS A 89 38.28 -4.46 9.18
N VAL A 90 39.28 -3.66 9.57
CA VAL A 90 40.16 -2.97 8.62
C VAL A 90 41.38 -3.84 8.40
N ASP A 91 41.33 -4.70 7.39
CA ASP A 91 42.38 -5.66 7.03
C ASP A 91 43.31 -5.17 5.89
N THR A 92 42.93 -4.06 5.22
CA THR A 92 43.73 -3.44 4.16
C THR A 92 43.42 -1.95 4.01
N GLU A 93 44.37 -1.17 3.48
CA GLU A 93 44.10 0.21 3.05
C GLU A 93 43.29 0.23 1.75
N VAL A 94 42.40 1.19 1.64
CA VAL A 94 41.57 1.38 0.44
C VAL A 94 41.95 2.69 -0.28
N HIS A 95 41.87 2.60 -1.62
CA HIS A 95 42.27 3.71 -2.49
C HIS A 95 41.19 3.99 -3.53
N ARG A 96 41.09 5.25 -3.95
CA ARG A 96 40.25 5.68 -5.09
C ARG A 96 40.88 5.20 -6.41
N SER A 97 40.14 5.34 -7.49
CA SER A 97 40.64 5.00 -8.83
C SER A 97 41.85 5.85 -9.28
N ASN A 98 42.07 7.00 -8.67
CA ASN A 98 43.22 7.87 -8.89
C ASN A 98 44.43 7.53 -7.98
N GLY A 99 44.32 6.50 -7.15
CA GLY A 99 45.37 6.06 -6.23
C GLY A 99 45.43 6.80 -4.87
N GLU A 100 44.55 7.79 -4.63
CA GLU A 100 44.50 8.46 -3.34
C GLU A 100 43.91 7.55 -2.25
N SER A 101 44.55 7.51 -1.07
CA SER A 101 44.05 6.79 0.08
C SER A 101 42.75 7.40 0.61
N ILE A 102 41.82 6.55 1.02
CA ILE A 102 40.57 6.97 1.66
C ILE A 102 40.72 6.81 3.17
N PRO A 103 40.42 7.83 3.99
CA PRO A 103 40.39 7.69 5.44
C PRO A 103 39.46 6.52 5.85
N GLN A 104 39.89 5.71 6.80
CA GLN A 104 39.14 4.54 7.25
C GLN A 104 38.72 4.67 8.73
N LEU A 105 37.53 4.23 9.05
CA LEU A 105 37.03 4.11 10.41
C LEU A 105 36.69 2.65 10.71
N GLN A 106 37.31 2.11 11.75
CA GLN A 106 36.84 0.82 12.30
C GLN A 106 35.66 1.08 13.22
N LEU A 107 34.53 0.44 12.92
CA LEU A 107 33.28 0.63 13.66
C LEU A 107 32.61 -0.72 13.94
N ASP A 108 32.45 -1.04 15.20
CA ASP A 108 31.74 -2.26 15.62
C ASP A 108 30.27 -1.99 15.90
N CYS A 109 29.43 -2.96 15.55
CA CYS A 109 28.06 -2.96 15.99
C CYS A 109 27.99 -3.37 17.48
N PRO A 110 27.37 -2.57 18.35
CA PRO A 110 27.24 -2.93 19.78
C PRO A 110 26.58 -4.30 19.99
N LYS A 111 27.09 -5.10 20.91
CA LYS A 111 26.61 -6.47 21.16
C LYS A 111 25.11 -6.55 21.42
N HIS A 112 24.57 -5.63 22.22
CA HIS A 112 23.13 -5.59 22.51
C HIS A 112 22.29 -5.37 21.25
N ILE A 113 22.75 -4.57 20.29
CA ILE A 113 22.07 -4.38 19.00
C ILE A 113 22.07 -5.67 18.19
N GLN A 114 23.21 -6.38 18.16
CA GLN A 114 23.32 -7.66 17.44
C GLN A 114 22.40 -8.72 18.05
N GLU A 115 22.37 -8.82 19.39
CA GLU A 115 21.52 -9.75 20.14
C GLU A 115 20.05 -9.44 19.94
N ASN A 116 19.65 -8.19 20.10
CA ASN A 116 18.28 -7.75 19.88
C ASN A 116 17.83 -7.99 18.43
N PHE A 117 18.69 -7.76 17.46
CA PHE A 117 18.38 -8.04 16.05
C PHE A 117 18.20 -9.52 15.78
N LYS A 118 19.09 -10.37 16.33
CA LYS A 118 18.94 -11.83 16.25
C LYS A 118 17.63 -12.30 16.88
N GLU A 119 17.24 -11.73 18.03
CA GLU A 119 15.96 -12.05 18.66
C GLU A 119 14.77 -11.67 17.76
N LEU A 120 14.75 -10.47 17.17
CA LEU A 120 13.73 -10.06 16.22
C LEU A 120 13.66 -10.95 14.96
N ALA A 121 14.80 -11.43 14.48
CA ALA A 121 14.88 -12.28 13.29
C ALA A 121 14.39 -13.69 13.53
N ASN A 122 14.66 -14.26 14.73
CA ASN A 122 14.47 -15.68 15.03
C ASN A 122 13.20 -15.97 15.85
N THR A 123 12.44 -14.95 16.28
CA THR A 123 11.22 -15.20 17.04
C THR A 123 10.10 -15.75 16.16
N ASP A 124 9.42 -16.79 16.63
CA ASP A 124 8.21 -17.34 16.00
C ASP A 124 6.96 -16.51 16.34
N GLN A 125 7.04 -15.63 17.33
CA GLN A 125 5.93 -14.78 17.73
C GLN A 125 5.78 -13.59 16.78
N TYR A 126 4.55 -13.21 16.52
CA TYR A 126 4.24 -12.15 15.58
C TYR A 126 3.31 -11.09 16.19
N PRO A 127 3.62 -9.79 16.12
CA PRO A 127 4.85 -9.20 15.53
C PRO A 127 6.09 -9.44 16.41
N PRO A 128 7.29 -9.59 15.85
CA PRO A 128 8.49 -9.91 16.63
C PRO A 128 8.76 -8.96 17.81
N CYS A 129 8.40 -7.68 17.65
CA CYS A 129 8.60 -6.62 18.63
C CYS A 129 7.45 -6.48 19.66
N TYR A 130 6.50 -7.43 19.75
CA TYR A 130 5.28 -7.30 20.56
C TYR A 130 5.54 -6.93 22.03
N ARG A 131 6.62 -7.45 22.62
CA ARG A 131 6.97 -7.24 24.05
C ARG A 131 7.19 -5.79 24.42
N ILE A 132 7.67 -4.96 23.49
CA ILE A 132 8.00 -3.57 23.82
C ILE A 132 6.84 -2.60 23.59
N ILE A 133 5.87 -2.98 22.80
CA ILE A 133 4.78 -2.10 22.37
C ILE A 133 4.08 -1.41 23.54
N PRO A 134 3.72 -2.11 24.64
CA PRO A 134 3.06 -1.49 25.79
C PRO A 134 3.89 -0.41 26.51
N SER A 135 5.21 -0.46 26.38
CA SER A 135 6.14 0.46 27.06
C SER A 135 6.60 1.63 26.16
N LEU A 136 6.16 1.67 24.90
CA LEU A 136 6.57 2.74 23.98
C LEU A 136 5.92 4.07 24.35
N PRO A 137 6.66 5.19 24.19
CA PRO A 137 6.08 6.52 24.34
C PRO A 137 4.92 6.74 23.36
N LYS A 138 3.82 7.30 23.84
CA LYS A 138 2.64 7.59 23.01
C LYS A 138 2.99 8.46 21.79
N LEU A 139 3.90 9.42 21.96
CA LEU A 139 4.36 10.31 20.88
C LEU A 139 5.07 9.52 19.76
N THR A 140 5.92 8.55 20.13
CA THR A 140 6.61 7.68 19.17
C THR A 140 5.61 6.87 18.35
N ILE A 141 4.62 6.26 19.03
CA ILE A 141 3.56 5.50 18.35
C ILE A 141 2.77 6.42 17.41
N HIS A 142 2.27 7.56 17.91
CA HIS A 142 1.45 8.48 17.12
C HIS A 142 2.21 9.01 15.89
N SER A 143 3.42 9.48 16.08
CA SER A 143 4.28 9.96 14.98
C SER A 143 4.57 8.86 13.94
N TRP A 144 4.73 7.60 14.37
CA TRP A 144 4.93 6.50 13.44
C TRP A 144 3.65 6.14 12.68
N MET A 145 2.50 6.11 13.38
CA MET A 145 1.20 5.87 12.76
C MET A 145 0.86 6.90 11.70
N SER A 146 1.12 8.19 11.96
CA SER A 146 0.92 9.27 10.98
C SER A 146 1.81 9.08 9.74
N ALA A 147 3.09 8.74 9.92
CA ALA A 147 3.99 8.48 8.81
C ALA A 147 3.53 7.28 7.96
N LEU A 148 3.14 6.17 8.60
CA LEU A 148 2.63 4.99 7.93
C LEU A 148 1.32 5.24 7.18
N GLN A 149 0.45 6.11 7.70
CA GLN A 149 -0.77 6.52 7.01
C GLN A 149 -0.44 7.26 5.73
N MET A 150 0.53 8.17 5.75
CA MET A 150 0.99 8.87 4.54
C MET A 150 1.62 7.92 3.52
N GLU A 151 2.51 7.03 3.94
CA GLU A 151 3.06 5.99 3.06
C GLU A 151 1.95 5.14 2.41
N ARG A 152 0.89 4.85 3.17
CA ARG A 152 -0.26 4.11 2.64
C ARG A 152 -1.01 4.89 1.58
N PHE A 153 -1.18 6.20 1.74
CA PHE A 153 -1.75 7.06 0.71
C PHE A 153 -0.88 7.11 -0.54
N GLU A 154 0.43 7.28 -0.39
CA GLU A 154 1.37 7.30 -1.51
C GLU A 154 1.34 6.00 -2.30
N GLN A 155 1.34 4.86 -1.62
CA GLN A 155 1.26 3.54 -2.26
C GLN A 155 -0.06 3.37 -3.03
N LYS A 156 -1.19 3.73 -2.42
CA LYS A 156 -2.50 3.66 -3.09
C LYS A 156 -2.58 4.63 -4.26
N ASN A 157 -1.99 5.82 -4.13
CA ASN A 157 -1.91 6.80 -5.21
C ASN A 157 -1.10 6.26 -6.40
N ALA A 158 0.05 5.62 -6.16
CA ALA A 158 0.85 5.03 -7.23
C ALA A 158 0.05 4.01 -8.05
N HIS A 159 -0.66 3.07 -7.39
CA HIS A 159 -1.54 2.12 -8.08
C HIS A 159 -2.70 2.80 -8.84
N LEU A 160 -3.22 3.89 -8.31
CA LEU A 160 -4.29 4.64 -8.96
C LEU A 160 -3.78 5.36 -10.21
N ILE A 161 -2.58 5.93 -10.17
CA ILE A 161 -1.94 6.55 -11.33
C ILE A 161 -1.65 5.51 -12.43
N GLU A 162 -1.26 4.29 -12.09
CA GLU A 162 -1.11 3.19 -13.05
C GLU A 162 -2.45 2.88 -13.75
N ARG A 163 -3.56 2.78 -12.99
CA ARG A 163 -4.90 2.61 -13.56
C ARG A 163 -5.31 3.79 -14.43
N LEU A 164 -5.02 5.00 -14.00
CA LEU A 164 -5.32 6.21 -14.77
C LEU A 164 -4.60 6.21 -16.12
N ARG A 165 -3.33 5.80 -16.16
CA ARG A 165 -2.57 5.62 -17.42
C ARG A 165 -3.21 4.55 -18.31
N TYR A 166 -3.59 3.41 -17.73
CA TYR A 166 -4.32 2.35 -18.45
C TYR A 166 -5.62 2.88 -19.09
N CYS A 167 -6.34 3.76 -18.40
CA CYS A 167 -7.58 4.39 -18.86
C CYS A 167 -7.34 5.65 -19.71
N ASN A 168 -6.16 5.88 -20.30
CA ASN A 168 -5.85 7.08 -21.08
C ASN A 168 -6.20 8.40 -20.38
N ASN A 169 -5.95 8.48 -19.08
CA ASN A 169 -6.24 9.60 -18.17
C ASN A 169 -7.76 9.90 -17.98
N HIS A 170 -8.63 8.94 -18.27
CA HIS A 170 -10.06 9.04 -17.94
C HIS A 170 -10.32 8.67 -16.48
N TRP A 171 -10.57 9.68 -15.65
CA TRP A 171 -10.78 9.53 -14.21
C TRP A 171 -12.00 8.69 -13.85
N GLU A 172 -13.09 8.81 -14.59
CA GLU A 172 -14.33 8.04 -14.36
C GLU A 172 -14.09 6.54 -14.59
N ASP A 173 -13.36 6.16 -15.65
CA ASP A 173 -13.01 4.77 -15.95
C ASP A 173 -12.08 4.19 -14.88
N ALA A 174 -11.04 4.95 -14.49
CA ALA A 174 -10.14 4.54 -13.42
C ALA A 174 -10.86 4.41 -12.06
N PHE A 175 -11.84 5.27 -11.81
CA PHE A 175 -12.69 5.20 -10.63
C PHE A 175 -13.56 3.94 -10.66
N PHE A 176 -14.23 3.65 -11.78
CA PHE A 176 -15.05 2.46 -11.93
C PHE A 176 -14.25 1.19 -11.66
N ILE A 177 -13.08 1.04 -12.28
CA ILE A 177 -12.20 -0.12 -12.07
C ILE A 177 -11.80 -0.23 -10.59
N THR A 178 -11.48 0.89 -9.93
CA THR A 178 -11.08 0.88 -8.53
C THR A 178 -12.26 0.53 -7.60
N LEU A 179 -13.43 1.07 -7.89
CA LEU A 179 -14.66 0.78 -7.16
C LEU A 179 -15.04 -0.69 -7.30
N ALA A 180 -15.09 -1.20 -8.52
CA ALA A 180 -15.40 -2.60 -8.82
C ALA A 180 -14.44 -3.55 -8.10
N ARG A 181 -13.12 -3.31 -8.18
CA ARG A 181 -12.13 -4.07 -7.41
C ARG A 181 -12.49 -4.19 -5.93
N ASN A 182 -12.88 -3.08 -5.32
CA ASN A 182 -13.23 -3.04 -3.89
C ASN A 182 -14.61 -3.63 -3.58
N PHE A 183 -15.52 -3.72 -4.57
CA PHE A 183 -16.76 -4.50 -4.45
C PHE A 183 -16.51 -6.01 -4.42
N GLY A 184 -15.42 -6.48 -5.01
CA GLY A 184 -14.94 -7.87 -4.89
C GLY A 184 -14.34 -8.19 -3.53
N PHE A 185 -14.12 -7.19 -2.68
CA PHE A 185 -13.43 -7.28 -1.39
C PHE A 185 -12.09 -8.01 -1.54
N SER A 186 -11.78 -9.02 -0.69
CA SER A 186 -10.49 -9.72 -0.79
C SER A 186 -10.51 -10.88 -1.78
N ILE A 187 -11.61 -11.62 -1.84
CA ILE A 187 -11.66 -12.92 -2.55
C ILE A 187 -11.80 -12.73 -4.07
N ASN A 188 -12.67 -11.81 -4.49
CA ASN A 188 -12.94 -11.54 -5.89
C ASN A 188 -12.39 -10.19 -6.37
N ALA A 189 -11.48 -9.55 -5.62
CA ALA A 189 -10.97 -8.23 -5.98
C ALA A 189 -10.34 -8.21 -7.38
N ASP A 190 -9.50 -9.20 -7.70
CA ASP A 190 -8.81 -9.28 -8.99
C ASP A 190 -9.78 -9.63 -10.13
N ALA A 191 -10.76 -10.52 -9.87
CA ALA A 191 -11.80 -10.84 -10.85
C ALA A 191 -12.68 -9.63 -11.17
N PHE A 192 -13.07 -8.85 -10.16
CA PHE A 192 -13.81 -7.60 -10.37
C PHE A 192 -13.00 -6.53 -11.09
N GLU A 193 -11.70 -6.44 -10.85
CA GLU A 193 -10.83 -5.52 -11.60
C GLU A 193 -10.73 -5.91 -13.08
N GLU A 194 -10.52 -7.21 -13.35
CA GLU A 194 -10.48 -7.76 -14.70
C GLU A 194 -11.81 -7.52 -15.43
N TRP A 195 -12.93 -7.88 -14.79
CA TRP A 195 -14.27 -7.64 -15.30
C TRP A 195 -14.52 -6.16 -15.61
N ALA A 196 -14.16 -5.27 -14.70
CA ALA A 196 -14.37 -3.83 -14.90
C ALA A 196 -13.60 -3.26 -16.10
N LYS A 197 -12.45 -3.82 -16.42
CA LYS A 197 -11.68 -3.45 -17.62
C LYS A 197 -12.35 -3.84 -18.93
N HIS A 198 -13.26 -4.83 -18.91
CA HIS A 198 -14.05 -5.25 -20.05
C HIS A 198 -15.37 -4.47 -20.19
N ILE A 199 -15.74 -3.63 -19.21
CA ILE A 199 -16.98 -2.85 -19.26
C ILE A 199 -16.78 -1.57 -20.10
N PRO A 200 -17.49 -1.41 -21.20
CA PRO A 200 -17.43 -0.20 -22.01
C PRO A 200 -18.32 0.89 -21.41
N LEU A 201 -17.86 1.64 -20.39
CA LEU A 201 -18.70 2.60 -19.67
C LEU A 201 -19.42 3.59 -20.58
N ARG A 202 -18.78 4.06 -21.66
CA ARG A 202 -19.42 4.93 -22.64
C ARG A 202 -20.63 4.31 -23.36
N ALA A 203 -20.60 2.98 -23.58
CA ALA A 203 -21.72 2.26 -24.13
C ALA A 203 -22.81 2.05 -23.08
N VAL A 204 -22.43 1.73 -21.85
CA VAL A 204 -23.33 1.62 -20.69
C VAL A 204 -24.07 2.95 -20.47
N ASP A 205 -23.38 4.09 -20.57
CA ASP A 205 -23.97 5.43 -20.39
C ASP A 205 -25.08 5.73 -21.41
N LYS A 206 -24.96 5.23 -22.65
CA LYS A 206 -25.99 5.39 -23.69
C LYS A 206 -27.24 4.55 -23.42
N HIS A 207 -27.17 3.56 -22.56
CA HIS A 207 -28.24 2.62 -22.21
C HIS A 207 -28.66 2.73 -20.75
N ARG A 208 -28.18 3.74 -20.06
CA ARG A 208 -28.36 3.93 -18.61
C ARG A 208 -29.83 4.07 -18.18
N ASP A 209 -30.70 4.57 -19.02
CA ASP A 209 -32.12 4.76 -18.71
C ASP A 209 -32.84 3.43 -18.42
N SER A 210 -32.26 2.31 -18.83
CA SER A 210 -32.80 0.98 -18.56
C SER A 210 -31.84 0.20 -17.63
N LEU A 211 -32.25 0.00 -16.37
CA LEU A 211 -31.50 -0.86 -15.45
C LEU A 211 -31.28 -2.27 -16.05
N PHE A 212 -32.27 -2.80 -16.73
CA PHE A 212 -32.17 -4.10 -17.40
C PHE A 212 -31.05 -4.16 -18.43
N GLN A 213 -30.86 -3.10 -19.23
CA GLN A 213 -29.75 -3.03 -20.19
C GLN A 213 -28.39 -2.88 -19.50
N VAL A 214 -28.32 -2.10 -18.41
CA VAL A 214 -27.09 -2.02 -17.58
C VAL A 214 -26.75 -3.38 -16.99
N GLU A 215 -27.74 -4.11 -16.47
CA GLU A 215 -27.54 -5.48 -15.97
C GLU A 215 -27.11 -6.43 -17.11
N ALA A 216 -27.67 -6.30 -18.30
CA ALA A 216 -27.24 -7.10 -19.45
C ALA A 216 -25.76 -6.87 -19.81
N PHE A 217 -25.29 -5.62 -19.84
CA PHE A 217 -23.85 -5.33 -20.00
C PHE A 217 -23.02 -5.97 -18.89
N PHE A 218 -23.43 -5.80 -17.64
CA PHE A 218 -22.61 -6.16 -16.49
C PHE A 218 -22.53 -7.68 -16.32
N PHE A 219 -23.64 -8.37 -16.37
CA PHE A 219 -23.70 -9.83 -16.26
C PHE A 219 -23.15 -10.53 -17.50
N GLY A 220 -23.39 -9.95 -18.68
CA GLY A 220 -22.85 -10.47 -19.92
C GLY A 220 -21.32 -10.41 -19.95
N GLN A 221 -20.75 -9.25 -19.66
CA GLN A 221 -19.28 -9.09 -19.58
C GLN A 221 -18.65 -9.92 -18.44
N ALA A 222 -19.42 -10.27 -17.42
CA ALA A 222 -18.98 -11.17 -16.36
C ALA A 222 -18.94 -12.65 -16.80
N GLY A 223 -19.39 -12.97 -17.99
CA GLY A 223 -19.46 -14.34 -18.52
C GLY A 223 -20.55 -15.20 -17.87
N THR A 224 -21.46 -14.60 -17.09
CA THR A 224 -22.48 -15.34 -16.32
C THR A 224 -23.73 -15.68 -17.13
N LEU A 225 -23.81 -15.26 -18.40
CA LEU A 225 -24.92 -15.51 -19.33
C LEU A 225 -24.57 -16.55 -20.40
N SER A 226 -23.67 -17.48 -20.12
CA SER A 226 -23.18 -18.50 -21.07
C SER A 226 -24.10 -19.71 -21.19
N ASP A 227 -24.84 -20.08 -20.10
CA ASP A 227 -25.70 -21.25 -20.10
C ASP A 227 -26.81 -21.15 -21.14
N PRO A 228 -27.15 -22.27 -21.83
CA PRO A 228 -28.29 -22.29 -22.78
C PRO A 228 -29.64 -22.16 -22.09
N ASP A 229 -29.78 -22.67 -20.87
CA ASP A 229 -31.00 -22.76 -20.12
C ASP A 229 -31.01 -21.82 -18.91
N GLY A 230 -32.20 -21.40 -18.50
CA GLY A 230 -32.41 -20.55 -17.33
C GLY A 230 -33.87 -20.10 -17.23
N ASP A 231 -34.17 -19.33 -16.20
CA ASP A 231 -35.50 -18.74 -16.03
C ASP A 231 -35.77 -17.60 -17.06
N ASP A 232 -37.00 -17.14 -17.02
CA ASP A 232 -37.47 -16.10 -17.96
C ASP A 232 -36.65 -14.83 -17.92
N TYR A 233 -36.17 -14.41 -16.73
CA TYR A 233 -35.33 -13.22 -16.56
C TYR A 233 -33.96 -13.44 -17.15
N TYR A 234 -33.31 -14.56 -16.85
CA TYR A 234 -32.04 -14.96 -17.42
C TYR A 234 -32.04 -15.00 -18.94
N LEU A 235 -33.02 -15.66 -19.53
CA LEU A 235 -33.13 -15.79 -20.99
C LEU A 235 -33.37 -14.44 -21.69
N LYS A 236 -34.15 -13.54 -21.06
CA LYS A 236 -34.37 -12.18 -21.57
C LYS A 236 -33.04 -11.37 -21.48
N LEU A 237 -32.34 -11.45 -20.35
CA LEU A 237 -31.10 -10.75 -20.11
C LEU A 237 -29.99 -11.22 -21.08
N LYS A 238 -29.90 -12.52 -21.33
CA LYS A 238 -28.99 -13.13 -22.30
C LYS A 238 -29.25 -12.63 -23.71
N ARG A 239 -30.53 -12.60 -24.16
CA ARG A 239 -30.90 -12.07 -25.49
C ARG A 239 -30.49 -10.60 -25.63
N GLU A 240 -30.75 -9.80 -24.63
CA GLU A 240 -30.35 -8.37 -24.62
C GLU A 240 -28.84 -8.25 -24.69
N TYR A 241 -28.09 -9.03 -23.92
CA TYR A 241 -26.62 -9.01 -23.98
C TYR A 241 -26.09 -9.43 -25.35
N VAL A 242 -26.64 -10.44 -25.99
CA VAL A 242 -26.23 -10.86 -27.36
C VAL A 242 -26.37 -9.70 -28.35
N TYR A 243 -27.49 -8.96 -28.29
CA TYR A 243 -27.68 -7.75 -29.09
C TYR A 243 -26.64 -6.68 -28.78
N LEU A 244 -26.40 -6.38 -27.50
CA LEU A 244 -25.41 -5.38 -27.07
C LEU A 244 -23.98 -5.80 -27.40
N ALA A 245 -23.65 -7.08 -27.22
CA ALA A 245 -22.34 -7.62 -27.56
C ALA A 245 -22.03 -7.48 -29.07
N HIS A 246 -23.01 -7.80 -29.91
CA HIS A 246 -22.87 -7.60 -31.36
C HIS A 246 -22.73 -6.10 -31.72
N LYS A 247 -23.56 -5.25 -31.11
CA LYS A 247 -23.56 -3.79 -31.41
C LYS A 247 -22.25 -3.09 -31.00
N PHE A 248 -21.60 -3.54 -29.94
CA PHE A 248 -20.41 -2.90 -29.38
C PHE A 248 -19.14 -3.78 -29.47
N GLU A 249 -19.20 -4.89 -30.22
CA GLU A 249 -18.07 -5.83 -30.42
C GLU A 249 -17.47 -6.32 -29.09
N LEU A 250 -18.32 -6.75 -28.15
CA LEU A 250 -17.91 -7.13 -26.83
C LEU A 250 -17.56 -8.61 -26.71
N SER A 251 -16.59 -8.92 -25.87
CA SER A 251 -16.22 -10.29 -25.50
C SER A 251 -16.29 -10.44 -23.98
N PRO A 252 -16.99 -11.44 -23.45
CA PRO A 252 -17.13 -11.64 -22.00
C PRO A 252 -15.83 -12.15 -21.37
N MET A 253 -15.68 -11.89 -20.09
CA MET A 253 -14.64 -12.49 -19.26
C MET A 253 -14.92 -13.99 -19.05
N ASP A 254 -13.88 -14.78 -18.78
CA ASP A 254 -14.00 -16.18 -18.40
C ASP A 254 -14.71 -16.30 -17.03
N ILE A 255 -15.84 -17.02 -17.00
CA ILE A 255 -16.65 -17.26 -15.80
C ILE A 255 -15.86 -17.96 -14.68
N THR A 256 -14.84 -18.75 -15.00
CA THR A 256 -14.02 -19.48 -14.02
C THR A 256 -13.19 -18.58 -13.12
N ARG A 257 -13.10 -17.30 -13.44
CA ARG A 257 -12.41 -16.28 -12.60
C ARG A 257 -13.16 -15.99 -11.31
N TRP A 258 -14.49 -16.23 -11.28
CA TRP A 258 -15.32 -15.96 -10.10
C TRP A 258 -15.19 -17.05 -9.05
N ARG A 259 -15.04 -16.63 -7.80
CA ARG A 259 -14.95 -17.52 -6.63
C ARG A 259 -16.16 -17.35 -5.75
N PHE A 260 -16.81 -18.48 -5.40
CA PHE A 260 -18.00 -18.55 -4.54
C PHE A 260 -17.70 -19.19 -3.19
N LEU A 261 -16.72 -20.09 -3.16
CA LEU A 261 -16.36 -20.84 -1.96
C LEU A 261 -15.93 -19.91 -0.83
N ARG A 262 -16.43 -20.18 0.38
CA ARG A 262 -16.19 -19.41 1.62
C ARG A 262 -16.73 -17.98 1.61
N LEU A 263 -17.66 -17.66 0.71
CA LEU A 263 -18.42 -16.42 0.73
C LEU A 263 -19.80 -16.63 1.35
N ARG A 264 -20.28 -15.61 2.07
CA ARG A 264 -21.71 -15.52 2.43
C ARG A 264 -22.49 -15.14 1.18
N PRO A 265 -23.70 -15.69 0.95
CA PRO A 265 -24.46 -15.46 -0.28
C PRO A 265 -24.64 -13.99 -0.66
N ASN A 266 -24.88 -13.09 0.31
CA ASN A 266 -24.95 -11.65 0.07
C ASN A 266 -23.65 -11.03 -0.50
N ASN A 267 -22.55 -11.77 -0.49
CA ASN A 267 -21.26 -11.36 -1.05
C ASN A 267 -20.92 -12.08 -2.36
N PHE A 268 -21.83 -12.87 -2.90
CA PHE A 268 -21.63 -13.53 -4.19
C PHE A 268 -21.42 -12.50 -5.32
N PRO A 269 -20.59 -12.82 -6.32
CA PRO A 269 -20.35 -11.94 -7.45
C PRO A 269 -21.63 -11.41 -8.10
N HIS A 270 -22.64 -12.26 -8.29
CA HIS A 270 -23.93 -11.86 -8.86
C HIS A 270 -24.60 -10.72 -8.09
N VAL A 271 -24.70 -10.84 -6.77
CA VAL A 271 -25.30 -9.80 -5.93
C VAL A 271 -24.47 -8.50 -6.01
N ARG A 272 -23.15 -8.60 -6.04
CA ARG A 272 -22.26 -7.42 -6.14
C ARG A 272 -22.33 -6.76 -7.50
N ILE A 273 -22.42 -7.53 -8.58
CA ILE A 273 -22.64 -7.03 -9.95
C ILE A 273 -23.99 -6.31 -10.05
N ALA A 274 -25.08 -6.93 -9.52
CA ALA A 274 -26.39 -6.30 -9.49
C ALA A 274 -26.40 -4.96 -8.72
N GLN A 275 -25.71 -4.90 -7.57
CA GLN A 275 -25.56 -3.67 -6.79
C GLN A 275 -24.81 -2.58 -7.58
N LEU A 276 -23.73 -2.94 -8.29
CA LEU A 276 -22.99 -2.00 -9.15
C LEU A 276 -23.84 -1.54 -10.34
N ALA A 277 -24.60 -2.44 -10.99
CA ALA A 277 -25.50 -2.09 -12.07
C ALA A 277 -26.55 -1.07 -11.61
N SER A 278 -27.21 -1.35 -10.49
CA SER A 278 -28.17 -0.42 -9.89
C SER A 278 -27.54 0.92 -9.50
N LEU A 279 -26.33 0.93 -8.95
CA LEU A 279 -25.60 2.15 -8.61
C LEU A 279 -25.31 3.00 -9.85
N TYR A 280 -24.81 2.38 -10.92
CA TYR A 280 -24.50 3.07 -12.17
C TYR A 280 -25.74 3.51 -12.95
N HIS A 281 -26.84 2.76 -12.89
CA HIS A 281 -28.12 3.16 -13.47
C HIS A 281 -28.62 4.48 -12.88
N ARG A 282 -28.60 4.64 -11.55
CA ARG A 282 -29.17 5.81 -10.85
C ARG A 282 -28.23 6.97 -10.64
N SER A 283 -26.91 6.82 -10.87
CA SER A 283 -25.91 7.85 -10.56
C SER A 283 -25.09 8.22 -11.79
N TYR A 284 -25.50 9.27 -12.52
CA TYR A 284 -24.71 9.82 -13.63
C TYR A 284 -23.50 10.58 -13.11
N GLY A 285 -22.29 10.29 -13.65
CA GLY A 285 -21.05 10.95 -13.21
C GLY A 285 -20.78 10.68 -11.72
N LEU A 286 -20.76 9.41 -11.33
CA LEU A 286 -20.64 8.99 -9.93
C LEU A 286 -19.41 9.60 -9.25
N LEU A 287 -18.27 9.67 -9.94
CA LEU A 287 -17.08 10.32 -9.41
C LEU A 287 -17.32 11.80 -9.12
N SER A 288 -17.91 12.53 -10.06
CA SER A 288 -18.20 13.96 -9.89
C SER A 288 -19.12 14.20 -8.69
N GLN A 289 -20.17 13.39 -8.55
CA GLN A 289 -21.06 13.47 -7.40
C GLN A 289 -20.31 13.22 -6.07
N LEU A 290 -19.42 12.22 -6.04
CA LEU A 290 -18.62 11.91 -4.85
C LEU A 290 -17.63 13.03 -4.50
N MET A 291 -17.08 13.72 -5.51
CA MET A 291 -16.19 14.87 -5.28
C MET A 291 -16.90 16.05 -4.60
N GLU A 292 -18.21 16.18 -4.76
CA GLU A 292 -19.03 17.24 -4.16
C GLU A 292 -19.46 16.91 -2.73
N LYS A 293 -19.49 15.63 -2.34
CA LYS A 293 -19.95 15.22 -1.01
C LYS A 293 -18.95 15.61 0.08
N GLU A 294 -19.44 16.31 1.10
CA GLU A 294 -18.61 16.82 2.19
C GLU A 294 -18.64 15.91 3.44
N THR A 295 -19.64 15.05 3.56
CA THR A 295 -19.83 14.17 4.73
C THR A 295 -19.84 12.69 4.36
N ILE A 296 -19.41 11.85 5.30
CA ILE A 296 -19.48 10.38 5.15
C ILE A 296 -20.93 9.92 4.99
N ARG A 297 -21.88 10.59 5.63
CA ARG A 297 -23.31 10.28 5.50
C ARG A 297 -23.78 10.44 4.07
N GLU A 298 -23.50 11.56 3.43
CA GLU A 298 -23.86 11.79 2.02
C GLU A 298 -23.22 10.76 1.08
N ILE A 299 -21.97 10.38 1.33
CA ILE A 299 -21.28 9.33 0.55
C ILE A 299 -21.98 7.98 0.74
N ARG A 300 -22.33 7.62 1.98
CA ARG A 300 -23.07 6.38 2.25
C ARG A 300 -24.43 6.37 1.57
N ASP A 301 -25.16 7.47 1.62
CA ASP A 301 -26.48 7.59 1.01
C ASP A 301 -26.39 7.48 -0.53
N LEU A 302 -25.35 8.03 -1.14
CA LEU A 302 -25.08 7.87 -2.56
C LEU A 302 -24.75 6.42 -2.93
N LEU A 303 -23.88 5.76 -2.17
CA LEU A 303 -23.47 4.37 -2.41
C LEU A 303 -24.54 3.34 -1.99
N ARG A 304 -25.41 3.70 -1.02
CA ARG A 304 -26.48 2.81 -0.53
C ARG A 304 -27.52 2.64 -1.62
N GLY A 305 -27.55 1.47 -2.20
CA GLY A 305 -28.49 1.09 -3.22
C GLY A 305 -28.88 -0.36 -3.05
N GLY A 306 -30.04 -0.67 -3.59
CA GLY A 306 -30.51 -2.05 -3.72
C GLY A 306 -30.06 -2.64 -5.05
N THR A 307 -30.79 -3.62 -5.47
CA THR A 307 -30.69 -4.33 -6.76
C THR A 307 -32.02 -4.20 -7.48
N SER A 308 -32.14 -4.71 -8.72
CA SER A 308 -33.45 -4.89 -9.36
C SER A 308 -34.30 -5.92 -8.57
N GLU A 309 -35.60 -5.92 -8.85
CA GLU A 309 -36.59 -6.78 -8.17
C GLU A 309 -36.21 -8.28 -8.23
N TYR A 310 -35.68 -8.73 -9.35
CA TYR A 310 -35.21 -10.11 -9.51
C TYR A 310 -34.22 -10.54 -8.42
N TRP A 311 -33.29 -9.69 -8.08
CA TRP A 311 -32.26 -10.00 -7.08
C TRP A 311 -32.76 -9.90 -5.63
N SER A 312 -34.00 -9.44 -5.39
CA SER A 312 -34.56 -9.43 -4.04
C SER A 312 -34.64 -10.84 -3.45
N ASN A 313 -34.95 -11.83 -4.29
CA ASN A 313 -35.09 -13.23 -3.91
C ASN A 313 -34.14 -14.21 -4.60
N HIS A 314 -33.03 -13.70 -5.18
CA HIS A 314 -31.97 -14.52 -5.81
C HIS A 314 -30.57 -14.13 -5.30
N TYR A 315 -29.69 -15.12 -5.18
CA TYR A 315 -28.24 -14.94 -4.95
C TYR A 315 -27.41 -15.25 -6.19
N THR A 316 -27.93 -16.12 -7.05
CA THR A 316 -27.40 -16.49 -8.37
C THR A 316 -28.59 -16.68 -9.29
N PHE A 317 -28.38 -16.87 -10.60
CA PHE A 317 -29.46 -17.17 -11.52
C PHE A 317 -30.18 -18.53 -11.23
N GLU A 318 -29.47 -19.45 -10.57
CA GLU A 318 -30.02 -20.78 -10.21
C GLU A 318 -30.52 -20.85 -8.75
N GLY A 319 -30.12 -19.88 -7.93
CA GLY A 319 -30.27 -19.96 -6.47
C GLY A 319 -31.22 -18.94 -5.88
N CYS A 320 -32.44 -19.39 -5.54
CA CYS A 320 -33.39 -18.57 -4.80
C CYS A 320 -32.94 -18.27 -3.37
N SER A 321 -33.40 -17.17 -2.83
CA SER A 321 -33.19 -16.73 -1.46
C SER A 321 -34.50 -16.27 -0.81
N PRO A 322 -34.57 -16.15 0.51
CA PRO A 322 -35.63 -15.38 1.14
C PRO A 322 -35.70 -13.96 0.56
N ASP A 323 -36.92 -13.49 0.34
CA ASP A 323 -37.16 -12.16 -0.17
C ASP A 323 -36.60 -11.09 0.81
N GLY A 324 -35.93 -10.09 0.28
CA GLY A 324 -35.38 -9.01 1.06
C GLY A 324 -34.38 -8.16 0.30
N PRO A 325 -34.15 -6.93 0.77
CA PRO A 325 -33.28 -5.99 0.08
C PRO A 325 -31.83 -6.48 0.10
N LYS A 326 -31.21 -6.59 -1.06
CA LYS A 326 -29.77 -6.89 -1.23
C LYS A 326 -28.96 -5.59 -1.22
N THR A 327 -28.89 -4.94 -0.06
CA THR A 327 -28.14 -3.69 0.10
C THR A 327 -26.75 -3.92 0.67
N LEU A 328 -25.86 -2.96 0.48
CA LEU A 328 -24.54 -2.94 1.14
C LEU A 328 -24.72 -2.73 2.65
N SER A 329 -24.10 -3.59 3.45
CA SER A 329 -24.04 -3.37 4.91
C SER A 329 -23.19 -2.14 5.25
N GLU A 330 -23.42 -1.55 6.43
CA GLU A 330 -22.60 -0.43 6.93
C GLU A 330 -21.09 -0.76 6.93
N SER A 331 -20.71 -1.98 7.31
CA SER A 331 -19.32 -2.42 7.28
C SER A 331 -18.78 -2.49 5.86
N SER A 332 -19.57 -2.93 4.89
CA SER A 332 -19.19 -2.94 3.47
C SER A 332 -19.04 -1.54 2.91
N LEU A 333 -19.97 -0.63 3.24
CA LEU A 333 -19.88 0.78 2.86
C LEU A 333 -18.61 1.42 3.41
N ASN A 334 -18.30 1.21 4.69
CA ASN A 334 -17.09 1.74 5.31
C ASN A 334 -15.82 1.21 4.61
N LEU A 335 -15.76 -0.08 4.29
CA LEU A 335 -14.62 -0.66 3.56
C LEU A 335 -14.47 -0.06 2.17
N ILE A 336 -15.56 0.20 1.44
CA ILE A 336 -15.53 0.85 0.13
C ILE A 336 -15.05 2.30 0.29
N ILE A 337 -15.54 3.04 1.29
CA ILE A 337 -15.11 4.41 1.54
C ILE A 337 -13.61 4.44 1.87
N ILE A 338 -13.13 3.63 2.81
CA ILE A 338 -11.72 3.58 3.23
C ILE A 338 -10.79 3.17 2.08
N ASN A 339 -11.22 2.23 1.24
CA ASN A 339 -10.34 1.62 0.25
C ASN A 339 -10.51 2.15 -1.17
N THR A 340 -11.60 2.88 -1.46
CA THR A 340 -11.87 3.49 -2.77
C THR A 340 -11.96 5.01 -2.67
N ILE A 341 -12.97 5.51 -1.92
CA ILE A 341 -13.32 6.93 -1.98
C ILE A 341 -12.22 7.79 -1.39
N VAL A 342 -11.74 7.46 -0.20
CA VAL A 342 -10.69 8.22 0.49
C VAL A 342 -9.39 8.26 -0.33
N PRO A 343 -8.83 7.14 -0.81
CA PRO A 343 -7.64 7.19 -1.67
C PRO A 343 -7.85 7.95 -2.97
N PHE A 344 -9.05 7.86 -3.55
CA PHE A 344 -9.38 8.54 -4.80
C PHE A 344 -9.48 10.06 -4.60
N LEU A 345 -10.14 10.51 -3.51
CA LEU A 345 -10.17 11.93 -3.12
C LEU A 345 -8.77 12.50 -2.92
N TYR A 346 -7.91 11.76 -2.21
CA TYR A 346 -6.54 12.16 -1.96
C TYR A 346 -5.73 12.27 -3.26
N ALA A 347 -5.75 11.23 -4.09
CA ALA A 347 -5.02 11.19 -5.34
C ALA A 347 -5.49 12.27 -6.33
N TYR A 348 -6.81 12.47 -6.44
CA TYR A 348 -7.38 13.54 -7.27
C TYR A 348 -7.01 14.92 -6.75
N GLY A 349 -7.00 15.09 -5.41
CA GLY A 349 -6.56 16.31 -4.75
C GLY A 349 -5.11 16.67 -5.07
N ILE A 350 -4.20 15.70 -4.95
CA ILE A 350 -2.78 15.87 -5.31
C ILE A 350 -2.65 16.21 -6.80
N HIS A 351 -3.29 15.43 -7.69
CA HIS A 351 -3.17 15.62 -9.13
C HIS A 351 -3.71 16.98 -9.62
N ARG A 352 -4.73 17.51 -8.95
CA ARG A 352 -5.37 18.80 -9.31
C ARG A 352 -4.94 19.98 -8.45
N GLY A 353 -3.99 19.81 -7.52
CA GLY A 353 -3.55 20.85 -6.59
C GLY A 353 -4.66 21.33 -5.65
N LYS A 354 -5.63 20.47 -5.29
CA LYS A 354 -6.77 20.78 -4.44
C LYS A 354 -6.56 20.26 -3.01
N GLU A 355 -5.84 20.99 -2.19
CA GLU A 355 -5.53 20.64 -0.79
C GLU A 355 -6.77 20.32 0.06
N LYS A 356 -7.89 20.99 -0.18
CA LYS A 356 -9.16 20.70 0.52
C LYS A 356 -9.62 19.27 0.34
N LEU A 357 -9.38 18.64 -0.82
CA LEU A 357 -9.72 17.23 -1.05
C LEU A 357 -8.79 16.29 -0.27
N CYS A 358 -7.53 16.62 -0.18
CA CYS A 358 -6.56 15.86 0.60
C CYS A 358 -6.92 15.90 2.10
N SER A 359 -7.19 17.09 2.63
CA SER A 359 -7.61 17.28 4.03
C SER A 359 -8.95 16.57 4.34
N ARG A 360 -9.91 16.62 3.40
CA ARG A 360 -11.17 15.89 3.53
C ARG A 360 -10.95 14.36 3.55
N ALA A 361 -10.08 13.86 2.70
CA ALA A 361 -9.73 12.43 2.66
C ALA A 361 -9.13 11.95 4.00
N THR A 362 -8.22 12.71 4.59
CA THR A 362 -7.66 12.38 5.91
C THR A 362 -8.70 12.49 7.02
N GLY A 363 -9.54 13.55 7.01
CA GLY A 363 -10.63 13.73 7.97
C GLY A 363 -11.65 12.57 7.94
N PHE A 364 -11.98 12.05 6.78
CA PHE A 364 -12.86 10.88 6.67
C PHE A 364 -12.26 9.63 7.33
N LEU A 365 -10.94 9.44 7.28
CA LEU A 365 -10.31 8.32 7.99
C LEU A 365 -10.37 8.48 9.52
N GLU A 366 -10.34 9.71 10.01
CA GLU A 366 -10.47 10.00 11.45
C GLU A 366 -11.91 9.82 11.96
N GLU A 367 -12.92 10.12 11.11
CA GLU A 367 -14.33 9.95 11.45
C GLU A 367 -14.80 8.50 11.38
N LEU A 368 -14.25 7.70 10.45
CA LEU A 368 -14.65 6.32 10.24
C LEU A 368 -14.13 5.40 11.33
N ARG A 369 -14.97 4.44 11.74
CA ARG A 369 -14.55 3.35 12.65
C ARG A 369 -13.42 2.52 12.02
N PRO A 370 -12.51 2.00 12.85
CA PRO A 370 -11.43 1.15 12.35
C PRO A 370 -11.97 -0.12 11.69
N GLU A 371 -11.20 -0.66 10.76
CA GLU A 371 -11.49 -1.95 10.14
C GLU A 371 -11.42 -3.07 11.20
N ASN A 372 -12.33 -4.02 11.11
CA ASN A 372 -12.33 -5.19 11.99
C ASN A 372 -11.80 -6.41 11.23
N ASN A 373 -10.50 -6.58 11.22
CA ASN A 373 -9.83 -7.73 10.61
C ASN A 373 -8.78 -8.33 11.57
N TYR A 374 -8.18 -9.47 11.17
CA TYR A 374 -7.22 -10.17 12.03
C TYR A 374 -5.96 -9.31 12.32
N ILE A 375 -5.55 -8.43 11.39
CA ILE A 375 -4.39 -7.55 11.57
C ILE A 375 -4.66 -6.59 12.72
N ILE A 376 -5.81 -5.94 12.71
CA ILE A 376 -6.16 -4.96 13.72
C ILE A 376 -6.33 -5.61 15.09
N ARG A 377 -6.98 -6.79 15.15
CA ARG A 377 -7.09 -7.54 16.40
C ARG A 377 -5.73 -7.93 16.97
N MET A 378 -4.80 -8.40 16.14
CA MET A 378 -3.42 -8.72 16.54
C MET A 378 -2.72 -7.51 17.17
N TRP A 379 -2.76 -6.35 16.51
CA TRP A 379 -2.13 -5.13 17.03
C TRP A 379 -2.79 -4.64 18.33
N SER A 380 -4.11 -4.74 18.45
CA SER A 380 -4.83 -4.41 19.67
C SER A 380 -4.44 -5.33 20.83
N GLN A 381 -4.22 -6.63 20.58
CA GLN A 381 -3.71 -7.58 21.56
C GLN A 381 -2.29 -7.24 22.01
N CYS A 382 -1.49 -6.62 21.15
CA CYS A 382 -0.16 -6.10 21.50
C CYS A 382 -0.21 -4.79 22.32
N GLY A 383 -1.39 -4.23 22.57
CA GLY A 383 -1.57 -3.02 23.36
C GLY A 383 -1.65 -1.71 22.58
N LEU A 384 -1.70 -1.76 21.24
CA LEU A 384 -1.94 -0.57 20.42
C LEU A 384 -3.43 -0.19 20.44
N LYS A 385 -3.71 1.08 20.73
CA LYS A 385 -5.06 1.62 20.62
C LYS A 385 -5.36 1.95 19.15
N VAL A 386 -6.52 1.49 18.69
CA VAL A 386 -7.01 1.75 17.33
C VAL A 386 -8.34 2.48 17.46
N ALA A 387 -8.32 3.79 17.27
CA ALA A 387 -9.47 4.65 17.48
C ALA A 387 -10.32 4.83 16.21
N HIS A 388 -9.68 4.93 15.05
CA HIS A 388 -10.32 5.27 13.78
C HIS A 388 -9.70 4.52 12.59
N ALA A 389 -10.28 4.71 11.41
CA ALA A 389 -9.84 4.01 10.19
C ALA A 389 -8.41 4.39 9.79
N GLY A 390 -7.96 5.62 10.06
CA GLY A 390 -6.58 6.03 9.83
C GLY A 390 -5.57 5.14 10.56
N ASP A 391 -5.82 4.85 11.84
CA ASP A 391 -5.00 3.93 12.62
C ASP A 391 -4.99 2.53 11.99
N SER A 392 -6.15 2.02 11.57
CA SER A 392 -6.22 0.69 10.95
C SER A 392 -5.44 0.63 9.64
N GLN A 393 -5.49 1.68 8.81
CA GLN A 393 -4.72 1.75 7.57
C GLN A 393 -3.22 1.82 7.83
N ALA A 394 -2.78 2.57 8.84
CA ALA A 394 -1.38 2.64 9.28
C ALA A 394 -0.86 1.27 9.77
N LEU A 395 -1.66 0.56 10.57
CA LEU A 395 -1.29 -0.77 11.09
C LEU A 395 -1.26 -1.85 10.00
N ILE A 396 -2.14 -1.75 9.00
CA ILE A 396 -2.08 -2.61 7.81
C ILE A 396 -0.79 -2.34 7.02
N GLN A 397 -0.41 -1.07 6.88
CA GLN A 397 0.85 -0.66 6.24
C GLN A 397 2.05 -1.23 7.00
N LEU A 398 2.08 -1.02 8.34
CA LEU A 398 3.13 -1.55 9.20
C LEU A 398 3.31 -3.05 9.03
N LYS A 399 2.20 -3.80 9.04
CA LYS A 399 2.28 -5.25 8.86
C LYS A 399 2.84 -5.61 7.49
N LYS A 400 2.21 -5.14 6.42
CA LYS A 400 2.50 -5.58 5.04
C LYS A 400 3.87 -5.12 4.55
N GLU A 401 4.26 -3.88 4.84
CA GLU A 401 5.45 -3.28 4.28
C GLU A 401 6.69 -3.40 5.17
N TYR A 402 6.50 -3.62 6.46
CA TYR A 402 7.60 -3.73 7.41
C TYR A 402 7.71 -5.10 8.05
N CYS A 403 6.65 -5.58 8.71
CA CYS A 403 6.73 -6.83 9.49
C CYS A 403 6.82 -8.07 8.59
N ASP A 404 5.94 -8.19 7.58
CA ASP A 404 5.95 -9.32 6.64
C ASP A 404 7.24 -9.36 5.79
N LYS A 405 7.84 -8.19 5.56
CA LYS A 405 9.10 -8.05 4.82
C LYS A 405 10.35 -8.02 5.73
N ARG A 406 10.19 -8.27 7.03
CA ARG A 406 11.27 -8.26 8.03
C ARG A 406 12.12 -6.97 8.04
N LYS A 407 11.53 -5.82 7.71
CA LYS A 407 12.21 -4.51 7.66
C LYS A 407 12.33 -3.84 9.04
N CYS A 408 12.75 -4.58 10.06
CA CYS A 408 12.84 -4.08 11.44
C CYS A 408 13.85 -2.93 11.58
N LEU A 409 14.93 -2.94 10.81
CA LEU A 409 15.95 -1.87 10.79
C LEU A 409 15.43 -0.53 10.25
N TYR A 410 14.31 -0.55 9.51
CA TYR A 410 13.67 0.64 8.94
C TYR A 410 12.41 1.07 9.69
N CYS A 411 12.04 0.34 10.75
CA CYS A 411 10.83 0.55 11.53
C CYS A 411 11.13 1.33 12.81
N ARG A 412 10.33 2.35 13.15
CA ARG A 412 10.52 3.11 14.40
C ARG A 412 10.32 2.24 15.64
N ILE A 413 9.40 1.28 15.61
CA ILE A 413 9.24 0.31 16.71
C ILE A 413 10.46 -0.61 16.76
N GLY A 414 10.97 -1.05 15.61
CA GLY A 414 12.23 -1.80 15.52
C GLY A 414 13.42 -1.03 16.09
N TYR A 415 13.51 0.27 15.80
CA TYR A 415 14.54 1.14 16.41
C TYR A 415 14.46 1.16 17.93
N GLU A 416 13.26 1.35 18.49
CA GLU A 416 13.05 1.34 19.93
C GLU A 416 13.37 -0.01 20.57
N TYR A 417 13.18 -1.11 19.83
CA TYR A 417 13.56 -2.45 20.27
C TYR A 417 15.08 -2.63 20.29
N LEU A 418 15.75 -2.26 19.20
CA LEU A 418 17.17 -2.51 19.01
C LEU A 418 18.04 -1.72 19.99
N LYS A 419 17.67 -0.50 20.34
CA LYS A 419 18.45 0.36 21.24
C LYS A 419 18.37 -0.02 22.74
N ARG A 420 17.51 -0.97 23.12
CA ARG A 420 17.42 -1.44 24.53
C ARG A 420 18.71 -2.11 24.95
N ARG A 421 19.15 -1.76 26.15
CA ARG A 421 20.29 -2.39 26.82
C ARG A 421 19.84 -3.47 27.77
#